data_b6871a81664b6a2b7d24363f89ae8f1f
#
_entry.id   b6871a81664b6a2b7d24363f89ae8f1f
#
_cell.length_a   1.000
_cell.length_b   1.000
_cell.length_c   1.000
_cell.angle_alpha   90.00
_cell.angle_beta   90.00
_cell.angle_gamma   90.00
#
_symmetry.space_group_name_H-M   'P 1'
#
loop_
_entity.id
_entity.type
_entity.pdbx_description
1 polymer ?
#
loop_
_entity_poly.entity_id
_entity_poly.type
_entity_poly.pdbx_seq_one_letter_code
_entity_poly.pdbx_strand_id
1 'polypeptide(L)'
;ELERMDAADSGFQDPPGRFHQPANLKQVVDDVRNRMAADEALFYDDRTIRCFLGGLAMSRLHLLQGISGTGKTSLPRAFAKALGGHADIVAVQAGWRDRQDLLGYYNAFDKKYHESSFVKALYAAQCPTWSDRLFIVVLDEMNLSYIEQFGADLLSELESPKKPNLPQLGLMDSRPPRRPTRLLEEGTAI
;
A
#
# COMPACT_ATOMS: atom_id res chain seq x y z
N GLU A 1 9.75 -2.58 14.72
CA GLU A 1 9.91 -1.65 13.59
C GLU A 1 8.78 -0.63 13.54
N LEU A 2 7.52 -1.01 13.79
CA LEU A 2 6.38 -0.09 13.83
C LEU A 2 6.57 1.04 14.86
N GLU A 3 7.11 0.74 16.05
CA GLU A 3 7.44 1.75 17.07
C GLU A 3 8.50 2.77 16.57
N ARG A 4 9.42 2.34 15.71
CA ARG A 4 10.40 3.25 15.09
C ARG A 4 9.74 4.16 14.05
N MET A 5 8.75 3.66 13.32
CA MET A 5 7.96 4.47 12.38
C MET A 5 7.18 5.56 13.12
N ASP A 6 6.53 5.21 14.24
CA ASP A 6 5.84 6.19 15.09
C ASP A 6 6.79 7.27 15.62
N ALA A 7 7.98 6.88 16.09
CA ALA A 7 8.98 7.82 16.60
C ALA A 7 9.51 8.75 15.51
N ALA A 8 9.76 8.23 14.30
CA ALA A 8 10.21 9.02 13.15
C ALA A 8 9.14 10.02 12.70
N ASP A 9 7.86 9.62 12.80
CA ASP A 9 6.74 10.42 12.35
C ASP A 9 6.28 11.49 13.37
N SER A 10 6.65 11.34 14.64
CA SER A 10 6.29 12.32 15.69
C SER A 10 6.86 13.73 15.47
N GLY A 11 7.93 13.84 14.68
CA GLY A 11 8.54 15.12 14.29
C GLY A 11 8.07 15.66 12.95
N PHE A 12 7.13 15.00 12.27
CA PHE A 12 6.65 15.43 10.98
C PHE A 12 5.83 16.72 11.09
N GLN A 13 6.24 17.74 10.35
CA GLN A 13 5.47 18.97 10.19
C GLN A 13 4.84 18.98 8.80
N ASP A 14 3.52 19.12 8.77
CA ASP A 14 2.75 19.15 7.53
C ASP A 14 3.18 20.35 6.67
N PRO A 15 3.66 20.15 5.44
CA PRO A 15 4.00 21.27 4.58
C PRO A 15 2.74 22.03 4.20
N PRO A 16 2.78 23.37 4.17
CA PRO A 16 1.61 24.19 3.86
C PRO A 16 1.00 23.81 2.51
N GLY A 17 -0.31 23.60 2.53
CA GLY A 17 -1.25 23.20 1.49
C GLY A 17 -0.74 23.11 0.05
N ARG A 18 -0.57 21.87 -0.44
CA ARG A 18 0.00 21.61 -1.77
C ARG A 18 -0.99 21.68 -2.94
N PHE A 19 -2.32 21.69 -2.69
CA PHE A 19 -3.31 21.51 -3.76
C PHE A 19 -4.49 22.47 -3.61
N HIS A 20 -4.34 23.71 -4.08
CA HIS A 20 -5.44 24.68 -4.11
C HIS A 20 -6.08 24.89 -5.49
N GLN A 21 -5.59 24.21 -6.54
CA GLN A 21 -6.18 24.32 -7.87
C GLN A 21 -6.60 22.94 -8.41
N PRO A 22 -7.79 22.85 -9.03
CA PRO A 22 -8.20 21.60 -9.69
C PRO A 22 -7.21 21.30 -10.82
N ALA A 23 -6.53 20.16 -10.73
CA ALA A 23 -5.59 19.72 -11.75
C ALA A 23 -6.33 19.34 -13.03
N ASN A 24 -5.84 19.80 -14.18
CA ASN A 24 -6.28 19.29 -15.46
C ASN A 24 -5.74 17.85 -15.64
N LEU A 25 -6.63 16.89 -15.77
CA LEU A 25 -6.27 15.46 -15.86
C LEU A 25 -5.25 15.18 -16.98
N LYS A 26 -5.38 15.84 -18.13
CA LYS A 26 -4.42 15.70 -19.23
C LYS A 26 -3.02 16.18 -18.82
N GLN A 27 -2.94 17.32 -18.17
CA GLN A 27 -1.66 17.84 -17.68
C GLN A 27 -1.03 16.90 -16.65
N VAL A 28 -1.83 16.34 -15.72
CA VAL A 28 -1.34 15.36 -14.73
C VAL A 28 -0.74 14.14 -15.43
N VAL A 29 -1.41 13.60 -16.46
CA VAL A 29 -0.91 12.45 -17.22
C VAL A 29 0.42 12.79 -17.93
N ASP A 30 0.48 13.94 -18.60
CA ASP A 30 1.68 14.39 -19.31
C ASP A 30 2.85 14.63 -18.32
N ASP A 31 2.60 15.28 -17.20
CA ASP A 31 3.60 15.54 -16.16
C ASP A 31 4.13 14.26 -15.53
N VAL A 32 3.24 13.31 -15.20
CA VAL A 32 3.63 11.99 -14.67
C VAL A 32 4.51 11.24 -15.65
N ARG A 33 4.10 11.17 -16.93
CA ARG A 33 4.91 10.52 -17.97
C ARG A 33 6.30 11.14 -18.10
N ASN A 34 6.36 12.47 -18.16
CA ASN A 34 7.62 13.20 -18.30
C ASN A 34 8.53 12.96 -17.09
N ARG A 35 7.99 12.97 -15.86
CA ARG A 35 8.78 12.67 -14.66
C ARG A 35 9.25 11.22 -14.62
N MET A 36 8.38 10.25 -14.95
CA MET A 36 8.79 8.83 -15.01
C MET A 36 9.91 8.61 -16.04
N ALA A 37 9.84 9.28 -17.19
CA ALA A 37 10.89 9.22 -18.22
C ALA A 37 12.19 9.88 -17.74
N ALA A 38 12.10 11.04 -17.09
CA ALA A 38 13.27 11.81 -16.65
C ALA A 38 13.97 11.17 -15.44
N ASP A 39 13.20 10.71 -14.43
CA ASP A 39 13.73 10.28 -13.14
C ASP A 39 14.10 8.81 -13.11
N GLU A 40 13.39 7.96 -13.87
CA GLU A 40 13.52 6.49 -13.82
C GLU A 40 13.87 5.88 -15.19
N ALA A 41 13.99 6.68 -16.24
CA ALA A 41 14.15 6.21 -17.62
C ALA A 41 13.05 5.21 -18.05
N LEU A 42 11.84 5.36 -17.53
CA LEU A 42 10.69 4.51 -17.81
C LEU A 42 9.72 5.21 -18.75
N PHE A 43 9.48 4.60 -19.90
CA PHE A 43 8.65 5.18 -20.96
C PHE A 43 7.34 4.36 -21.09
N TYR A 44 6.24 4.96 -20.66
CA TYR A 44 4.91 4.40 -20.82
C TYR A 44 4.09 5.25 -21.79
N ASP A 45 3.19 4.60 -22.52
CA ASP A 45 2.26 5.31 -23.39
C ASP A 45 1.18 6.06 -22.58
N ASP A 46 0.56 7.04 -23.20
CA ASP A 46 -0.51 7.85 -22.60
C ASP A 46 -1.68 6.99 -22.10
N ARG A 47 -2.06 5.98 -22.88
CA ARG A 47 -3.16 5.08 -22.54
C ARG A 47 -2.87 4.29 -21.27
N THR A 48 -1.66 3.77 -21.11
CA THR A 48 -1.24 3.00 -19.92
C THR A 48 -1.35 3.87 -18.67
N ILE A 49 -0.83 5.09 -18.68
CA ILE A 49 -0.90 6.00 -17.52
C ILE A 49 -2.34 6.39 -17.22
N ARG A 50 -3.15 6.70 -18.25
CA ARG A 50 -4.57 7.04 -18.07
C ARG A 50 -5.37 5.87 -17.49
N CYS A 51 -5.17 4.66 -17.99
CA CYS A 51 -5.82 3.47 -17.46
C CYS A 51 -5.43 3.20 -16.01
N PHE A 52 -4.13 3.35 -15.69
CA PHE A 52 -3.65 3.17 -14.32
C PHE A 52 -4.25 4.21 -13.37
N LEU A 53 -4.19 5.49 -13.74
CA LEU A 53 -4.78 6.59 -12.96
C LEU A 53 -6.30 6.43 -12.80
N GLY A 54 -7.00 6.10 -13.89
CA GLY A 54 -8.45 5.89 -13.86
C GLY A 54 -8.85 4.74 -12.96
N GLY A 55 -8.09 3.66 -12.97
CA GLY A 55 -8.35 2.55 -12.09
C GLY A 55 -8.10 2.88 -10.61
N LEU A 56 -7.02 3.58 -10.28
CA LEU A 56 -6.78 4.06 -8.90
C LEU A 56 -7.92 4.97 -8.40
N ALA A 57 -8.54 5.74 -9.30
CA ALA A 57 -9.68 6.57 -8.96
C ALA A 57 -10.98 5.77 -8.74
N MET A 58 -11.10 4.61 -9.35
CA MET A 58 -12.33 3.80 -9.29
C MET A 58 -12.28 2.69 -8.23
N SER A 59 -11.10 2.16 -7.93
CA SER A 59 -10.96 1.01 -7.03
C SER A 59 -9.67 1.11 -6.21
N ARG A 60 -9.73 0.56 -5.01
CA ARG A 60 -8.55 0.40 -4.14
C ARG A 60 -7.70 -0.81 -4.52
N LEU A 61 -8.25 -1.75 -5.26
CA LEU A 61 -7.57 -2.94 -5.75
C LEU A 61 -7.39 -2.86 -7.27
N HIS A 62 -6.16 -2.98 -7.71
CA HIS A 62 -5.76 -3.00 -9.10
C HIS A 62 -5.02 -4.28 -9.45
N LEU A 63 -5.43 -4.95 -10.51
CA LEU A 63 -4.73 -6.10 -11.07
C LEU A 63 -3.96 -5.68 -12.31
N LEU A 64 -2.63 -5.78 -12.27
CA LEU A 64 -1.75 -5.57 -13.41
C LEU A 64 -1.39 -6.90 -14.04
N GLN A 65 -2.01 -7.20 -15.19
CA GLN A 65 -1.75 -8.41 -15.95
C GLN A 65 -0.92 -8.10 -17.19
N GLY A 66 -0.01 -9.00 -17.54
CA GLY A 66 0.81 -8.88 -18.75
C GLY A 66 2.03 -9.78 -18.72
N ILE A 67 2.77 -9.81 -19.83
CA ILE A 67 3.99 -10.60 -19.99
C ILE A 67 5.08 -10.14 -19.01
N SER A 68 5.95 -11.04 -18.59
CA SER A 68 7.10 -10.69 -17.75
C SER A 68 8.00 -9.66 -18.45
N GLY A 69 8.58 -8.74 -17.70
CA GLY A 69 9.47 -7.70 -18.24
C GLY A 69 8.76 -6.47 -18.86
N THR A 70 7.43 -6.40 -18.86
CA THR A 70 6.68 -5.25 -19.41
C THR A 70 6.56 -4.07 -18.45
N GLY A 71 7.27 -4.09 -17.32
CA GLY A 71 7.28 -2.99 -16.36
C GLY A 71 6.09 -2.96 -15.39
N LYS A 72 5.36 -4.07 -15.20
CA LYS A 72 4.21 -4.13 -14.26
C LYS A 72 4.55 -3.70 -12.84
N THR A 73 5.66 -4.19 -12.31
CA THR A 73 6.14 -3.84 -10.96
C THR A 73 6.73 -2.42 -10.89
N SER A 74 7.36 -1.98 -11.99
CA SER A 74 7.97 -0.64 -12.06
C SER A 74 6.93 0.46 -12.21
N LEU A 75 5.79 0.20 -12.89
CA LEU A 75 4.75 1.18 -13.14
C LEU A 75 4.20 1.81 -11.85
N PRO A 76 3.66 1.07 -10.87
CA PRO A 76 3.10 1.66 -9.66
C PRO A 76 4.15 2.42 -8.85
N ARG A 77 5.40 1.93 -8.80
CA ARG A 77 6.49 2.59 -8.09
C ARG A 77 6.85 3.93 -8.71
N ALA A 78 7.12 3.95 -10.01
CA ALA A 78 7.49 5.17 -10.71
C ALA A 78 6.33 6.18 -10.76
N PHE A 79 5.09 5.68 -10.89
CA PHE A 79 3.88 6.50 -10.85
C PHE A 79 3.70 7.19 -9.49
N ALA A 80 3.79 6.44 -8.38
CA ALA A 80 3.71 7.01 -7.04
C ALA A 80 4.79 8.07 -6.83
N LYS A 81 6.04 7.76 -7.17
CA LYS A 81 7.17 8.69 -7.05
C LYS A 81 6.97 9.97 -7.87
N ALA A 82 6.48 9.86 -9.11
CA ALA A 82 6.21 11.01 -9.97
C ALA A 82 5.17 11.97 -9.37
N LEU A 83 4.25 11.45 -8.55
CA LEU A 83 3.26 12.24 -7.80
C LEU A 83 3.74 12.67 -6.41
N GLY A 84 4.99 12.39 -6.04
CA GLY A 84 5.53 12.68 -4.70
C GLY A 84 5.01 11.72 -3.62
N GLY A 85 4.44 10.59 -4.02
CA GLY A 85 4.00 9.49 -3.18
C GLY A 85 5.06 8.41 -2.98
N HIS A 86 4.64 7.25 -2.49
CA HIS A 86 5.49 6.11 -2.22
C HIS A 86 4.84 4.80 -2.69
N ALA A 87 5.66 3.80 -2.98
CA ALA A 87 5.18 2.46 -3.25
C ALA A 87 6.08 1.42 -2.59
N ASP A 88 5.49 0.54 -1.79
CA ASP A 88 6.14 -0.63 -1.22
C ASP A 88 5.83 -1.87 -2.05
N ILE A 89 6.88 -2.66 -2.32
CA ILE A 89 6.75 -3.92 -3.07
C ILE A 89 6.91 -5.08 -2.11
N VAL A 90 5.86 -5.88 -2.02
CA VAL A 90 5.80 -7.10 -1.21
C VAL A 90 5.81 -8.30 -2.15
N ALA A 91 6.92 -9.04 -2.17
CA ALA A 91 7.04 -10.22 -2.99
C ALA A 91 6.24 -11.39 -2.37
N VAL A 92 5.25 -11.87 -3.10
CA VAL A 92 4.50 -13.07 -2.73
C VAL A 92 5.38 -14.29 -2.93
N GLN A 93 5.39 -15.20 -1.96
CA GLN A 93 6.18 -16.43 -2.02
C GLN A 93 5.28 -17.63 -2.33
N ALA A 94 5.82 -18.59 -3.07
CA ALA A 94 5.10 -19.81 -3.42
C ALA A 94 4.65 -20.67 -2.21
N GLY A 95 5.24 -20.42 -1.04
CA GLY A 95 4.87 -21.08 0.22
C GLY A 95 3.72 -20.44 0.96
N TRP A 96 3.19 -19.30 0.53
CA TRP A 96 2.10 -18.63 1.23
C TRP A 96 0.80 -19.43 1.13
N ARG A 97 0.19 -19.74 2.26
CA ARG A 97 -1.00 -20.63 2.36
C ARG A 97 -2.09 -20.09 3.27
N ASP A 98 -1.75 -19.21 4.20
CA ASP A 98 -2.70 -18.70 5.17
C ASP A 98 -2.52 -17.20 5.43
N ARG A 99 -3.43 -16.62 6.19
CA ARG A 99 -3.41 -15.20 6.53
C ARG A 99 -2.14 -14.76 7.26
N GLN A 100 -1.46 -15.66 7.97
CA GLN A 100 -0.26 -15.31 8.74
C GLN A 100 0.91 -14.99 7.81
N ASP A 101 0.94 -15.61 6.64
CA ASP A 101 1.94 -15.29 5.61
C ASP A 101 1.81 -13.84 5.12
N LEU A 102 0.58 -13.34 4.97
CA LEU A 102 0.31 -11.96 4.56
C LEU A 102 0.40 -10.98 5.73
N LEU A 103 -0.23 -11.29 6.86
CA LEU A 103 -0.40 -10.34 7.96
C LEU A 103 0.68 -10.47 9.03
N GLY A 104 1.38 -11.62 9.11
CA GLY A 104 2.26 -11.93 10.23
C GLY A 104 1.52 -12.67 11.35
N TYR A 105 2.22 -12.96 12.43
CA TYR A 105 1.70 -13.78 13.53
C TYR A 105 2.21 -13.36 14.90
N TYR A 106 1.43 -13.66 15.92
CA TYR A 106 1.84 -13.49 17.30
C TYR A 106 2.55 -14.75 17.81
N ASN A 107 3.80 -14.61 18.25
CA ASN A 107 4.55 -15.69 18.87
C ASN A 107 4.35 -15.65 20.40
N ALA A 108 3.70 -16.69 20.95
CA ALA A 108 3.39 -16.78 22.36
C ALA A 108 4.62 -17.01 23.25
N PHE A 109 5.72 -17.53 22.70
CA PHE A 109 6.94 -17.80 23.46
C PHE A 109 7.72 -16.51 23.78
N ASP A 110 7.96 -15.69 22.79
CA ASP A 110 8.65 -14.41 22.96
C ASP A 110 7.70 -13.24 23.23
N LYS A 111 6.39 -13.50 23.21
CA LYS A 111 5.29 -12.53 23.43
C LYS A 111 5.37 -11.33 22.49
N LYS A 112 5.76 -11.58 21.24
CA LYS A 112 5.89 -10.56 20.20
C LYS A 112 5.04 -10.88 19.00
N TYR A 113 4.57 -9.85 18.34
CA TYR A 113 3.99 -9.95 17.02
C TYR A 113 5.10 -9.81 15.98
N HIS A 114 5.18 -10.78 15.06
CA HIS A 114 6.10 -10.76 13.92
C HIS A 114 5.38 -10.21 12.70
N GLU A 115 5.63 -8.95 12.42
CA GLU A 115 5.00 -8.25 11.31
C GLU A 115 5.54 -8.74 9.97
N SER A 116 4.65 -8.97 9.03
CA SER A 116 5.00 -9.18 7.61
C SER A 116 5.41 -7.87 6.95
N SER A 117 6.03 -7.96 5.78
CA SER A 117 6.32 -6.78 4.96
C SER A 117 5.05 -6.05 4.53
N PHE A 118 3.95 -6.79 4.31
CA PHE A 118 2.67 -6.19 3.96
C PHE A 118 2.09 -5.36 5.10
N VAL A 119 2.08 -5.87 6.33
CA VAL A 119 1.60 -5.13 7.51
C VAL A 119 2.46 -3.89 7.76
N LYS A 120 3.78 -3.99 7.60
CA LYS A 120 4.68 -2.84 7.71
C LYS A 120 4.36 -1.76 6.69
N ALA A 121 4.10 -2.13 5.43
CA ALA A 121 3.71 -1.20 4.37
C ALA A 121 2.37 -0.52 4.68
N LEU A 122 1.36 -1.29 5.12
CA LEU A 122 0.07 -0.72 5.52
C LEU A 122 0.18 0.22 6.71
N TYR A 123 1.02 -0.12 7.68
CA TYR A 123 1.26 0.74 8.84
C TYR A 123 1.97 2.03 8.45
N ALA A 124 2.99 1.93 7.59
CA ALA A 124 3.69 3.10 7.05
C ALA A 124 2.73 4.03 6.29
N ALA A 125 1.80 3.47 5.50
CA ALA A 125 0.80 4.24 4.77
C ALA A 125 -0.11 5.10 5.68
N GLN A 126 -0.29 4.71 6.95
CA GLN A 126 -1.07 5.44 7.94
C GLN A 126 -0.27 6.50 8.69
N CYS A 127 1.06 6.56 8.47
CA CYS A 127 1.90 7.57 9.08
C CYS A 127 1.54 8.98 8.59
N PRO A 128 1.49 10.02 9.46
CA PRO A 128 1.22 11.40 9.07
C PRO A 128 2.01 11.87 7.85
N THR A 129 3.25 11.42 7.69
CA THR A 129 4.09 11.69 6.51
C THR A 129 3.41 11.34 5.19
N TRP A 130 2.52 10.34 5.17
CA TRP A 130 1.85 9.83 3.97
C TRP A 130 0.35 10.12 3.90
N SER A 131 -0.22 10.78 4.92
CA SER A 131 -1.67 10.98 5.04
C SER A 131 -2.30 11.76 3.86
N ASP A 132 -1.53 12.67 3.24
CA ASP A 132 -1.94 13.51 2.11
C ASP A 132 -1.31 13.10 0.77
N ARG A 133 -0.67 11.92 0.71
CA ARG A 133 0.08 11.46 -0.45
C ARG A 133 -0.42 10.10 -0.93
N LEU A 134 -0.15 9.81 -2.20
CA LEU A 134 -0.40 8.50 -2.76
C LEU A 134 0.57 7.48 -2.16
N PHE A 135 0.03 6.45 -1.51
CA PHE A 135 0.78 5.29 -1.04
C PHE A 135 0.24 4.04 -1.72
N ILE A 136 1.09 3.31 -2.41
CA ILE A 136 0.72 2.10 -3.14
C ILE A 136 1.43 0.90 -2.51
N VAL A 137 0.68 -0.13 -2.14
CA VAL A 137 1.25 -1.42 -1.74
C VAL A 137 1.07 -2.41 -2.90
N VAL A 138 2.17 -2.92 -3.41
CA VAL A 138 2.21 -3.84 -4.54
C VAL A 138 2.46 -5.26 -4.03
N LEU A 139 1.51 -6.17 -4.25
CA LEU A 139 1.76 -7.61 -4.12
C LEU A 139 2.34 -8.12 -5.44
N ASP A 140 3.66 -8.31 -5.47
CA ASP A 140 4.37 -8.74 -6.67
C ASP A 140 4.39 -10.27 -6.79
N GLU A 141 4.35 -10.77 -8.03
CA GLU A 141 4.30 -12.21 -8.33
C GLU A 141 3.13 -12.94 -7.65
N MET A 142 1.97 -12.29 -7.57
CA MET A 142 0.78 -12.81 -6.86
C MET A 142 0.30 -14.18 -7.37
N ASN A 143 0.68 -14.55 -8.60
CA ASN A 143 0.40 -15.84 -9.22
C ASN A 143 1.21 -17.02 -8.65
N LEU A 144 2.22 -16.77 -7.81
CA LEU A 144 3.01 -17.83 -7.17
C LEU A 144 2.25 -18.59 -6.09
N SER A 145 1.19 -18.02 -5.55
CA SER A 145 0.34 -18.66 -4.55
C SER A 145 -1.13 -18.29 -4.78
N TYR A 146 -2.04 -18.98 -4.08
CA TYR A 146 -3.48 -18.74 -4.20
C TYR A 146 -3.91 -17.62 -3.27
N ILE A 147 -4.23 -16.45 -3.84
CA ILE A 147 -4.66 -15.26 -3.09
C ILE A 147 -5.89 -15.55 -2.22
N GLU A 148 -6.77 -16.44 -2.64
CA GLU A 148 -7.97 -16.84 -1.92
C GLU A 148 -7.64 -17.54 -0.59
N GLN A 149 -6.44 -18.09 -0.43
CA GLN A 149 -6.01 -18.74 0.81
C GLN A 149 -5.38 -17.73 1.77
N PHE A 150 -4.37 -16.99 1.33
CA PHE A 150 -3.63 -16.09 2.20
C PHE A 150 -4.25 -14.68 2.31
N GLY A 151 -5.01 -14.27 1.32
CA GLY A 151 -5.56 -12.91 1.19
C GLY A 151 -7.08 -12.80 1.31
N ALA A 152 -7.77 -13.88 1.71
CA ALA A 152 -9.24 -13.89 1.80
C ALA A 152 -9.80 -12.74 2.65
N ASP A 153 -9.21 -12.49 3.81
CA ASP A 153 -9.62 -11.39 4.71
C ASP A 153 -9.44 -10.02 4.05
N LEU A 154 -8.32 -9.82 3.34
CA LEU A 154 -8.06 -8.60 2.59
C LEU A 154 -9.08 -8.38 1.48
N LEU A 155 -9.35 -9.40 0.67
CA LEU A 155 -10.32 -9.31 -0.42
C LEU A 155 -11.72 -9.02 0.11
N SER A 156 -12.14 -9.71 1.18
CA SER A 156 -13.44 -9.49 1.83
C SER A 156 -13.59 -8.05 2.35
N GLU A 157 -12.57 -7.50 2.98
CA GLU A 157 -12.60 -6.11 3.49
C GLU A 157 -12.55 -5.06 2.36
N LEU A 158 -11.93 -5.38 1.23
CA LEU A 158 -11.93 -4.49 0.06
C LEU A 158 -13.29 -4.47 -0.66
N GLU A 159 -13.99 -5.62 -0.69
CA GLU A 159 -15.33 -5.74 -1.30
C GLU A 159 -16.43 -5.12 -0.42
N SER A 160 -16.37 -5.40 0.88
CA SER A 160 -17.44 -5.02 1.82
C SER A 160 -16.84 -4.55 3.15
N PRO A 161 -16.25 -3.37 3.19
CA PRO A 161 -15.61 -2.88 4.40
C PRO A 161 -16.62 -2.70 5.54
N LYS A 162 -16.30 -3.16 6.73
CA LYS A 162 -17.14 -3.04 7.95
C LYS A 162 -17.46 -1.62 8.29
N LYS A 163 -16.53 -0.69 8.00
CA LYS A 163 -16.76 0.76 8.06
C LYS A 163 -16.66 1.35 6.67
N PRO A 164 -17.60 2.20 6.24
CA PRO A 164 -17.53 2.87 4.96
C PRO A 164 -16.18 3.54 4.78
N ASN A 165 -15.53 3.24 3.67
CA ASN A 165 -14.24 3.80 3.28
C ASN A 165 -13.00 3.42 4.13
N LEU A 166 -13.13 2.49 5.10
CA LEU A 166 -12.02 2.07 5.95
C LEU A 166 -11.99 0.53 6.08
N PRO A 167 -11.26 -0.19 5.21
CA PRO A 167 -11.00 -1.62 5.40
C PRO A 167 -10.31 -1.87 6.74
N GLN A 168 -10.74 -2.90 7.46
CA GLN A 168 -10.19 -3.25 8.76
C GLN A 168 -9.71 -4.70 8.77
N LEU A 169 -8.41 -4.91 8.89
CA LEU A 169 -7.81 -6.22 8.99
C LEU A 169 -7.53 -6.55 10.46
N GLY A 170 -8.14 -7.64 10.96
CA GLY A 170 -7.82 -8.16 12.29
C GLY A 170 -6.45 -8.85 12.27
N LEU A 171 -5.47 -8.33 13.00
CA LEU A 171 -4.14 -8.93 13.04
C LEU A 171 -4.06 -10.14 13.96
N MET A 172 -4.85 -10.16 15.03
CA MET A 172 -4.86 -11.25 16.02
C MET A 172 -6.16 -11.28 16.80
N ASP A 173 -6.50 -12.44 17.37
CA ASP A 173 -7.76 -12.67 18.10
C ASP A 173 -7.76 -12.06 19.51
N SER A 174 -6.58 -11.82 20.07
CA SER A 174 -6.44 -11.26 21.41
C SER A 174 -5.55 -10.00 21.41
N ARG A 175 -5.82 -9.13 22.38
CA ARG A 175 -5.04 -7.89 22.53
C ARG A 175 -3.58 -8.18 22.88
N PRO A 176 -2.59 -7.72 22.10
CA PRO A 176 -1.18 -7.91 22.41
C PRO A 176 -0.80 -7.14 23.69
N PRO A 177 0.20 -7.62 24.44
CA PRO A 177 0.66 -6.95 25.68
C PRO A 177 1.29 -5.58 25.40
N ARG A 178 1.85 -5.40 24.21
CA ARG A 178 2.38 -4.11 23.71
C ARG A 178 1.88 -3.89 22.30
N ARG A 179 1.45 -2.69 22.00
CA ARG A 179 1.00 -2.27 20.67
C ARG A 179 1.67 -0.97 20.26
N PRO A 180 1.92 -0.77 18.96
CA PRO A 180 2.25 0.55 18.44
C PRO A 180 1.15 1.56 18.80
N THR A 181 1.52 2.82 18.97
CA THR A 181 0.63 3.87 19.45
C THR A 181 -0.66 3.99 18.63
N ARG A 182 -0.56 3.86 17.32
CA ARG A 182 -1.71 3.96 16.40
C ARG A 182 -2.70 2.80 16.45
N LEU A 183 -2.28 1.65 17.00
CA LEU A 183 -3.17 0.50 17.19
C LEU A 183 -3.82 0.51 18.59
N LEU A 184 -3.59 1.54 19.41
CA LEU A 184 -4.16 1.66 20.75
C LEU A 184 -5.60 2.19 20.74
N GLU A 185 -5.97 2.97 19.74
CA GLU A 185 -7.32 3.49 19.60
C GLU A 185 -8.28 2.39 19.15
N GLU A 186 -9.41 2.25 19.82
CA GLU A 186 -10.44 1.29 19.41
C GLU A 186 -10.95 1.66 18.02
N GLY A 187 -10.85 0.72 17.09
CA GLY A 187 -11.30 0.90 15.72
C GLY A 187 -10.27 1.55 14.79
N THR A 188 -9.01 1.69 15.19
CA THR A 188 -7.95 2.04 14.26
C THR A 188 -7.74 0.88 13.28
N ALA A 189 -8.01 1.15 12.01
CA ALA A 189 -7.82 0.20 10.92
C ALA A 189 -6.36 0.24 10.46
N ILE A 190 -5.84 -0.91 10.09
CA ILE A 190 -4.65 -1.03 9.25
C ILE A 190 -5.11 -1.19 7.82
#